data_0699e5764f27ee8d3c7c50773555ea14
#
_entry.id   0699e5764f27ee8d3c7c50773555ea14
#
_cell.length_a   1.000
_cell.length_b   1.000
_cell.length_c   1.000
_cell.angle_alpha   90.00
_cell.angle_beta   90.00
_cell.angle_gamma   90.00
#
_symmetry.space_group_name_H-M   'P 1'
#
loop_
_entity.id
_entity.type
_entity.pdbx_description
1 polymer ?
#
loop_
_entity_poly.entity_id
_entity_poly.type
_entity_poly.pdbx_seq_one_letter_code
_entity_poly.pdbx_strand_id
1 'polypeptide(L)'
;IAESNQLFYDPFQSQLNIYRVEFADDETRVFMHITFPPHYWVKFVKETYLLADGKKYLVKSCDGLKLDEEHYMPSSGKEDVVFHFAPLPKKTRKFDFLEGDGEQNFKIFGIESIDTRIKQLFSSLWRNDATGDWEIGFYEDFAIYDCRYWQYKQKNQKGDKYSFILTDGKSDLAVNIDKPQHGKRTMSINGKEAEYSLITTSTLPDYPQKDETTSLKDTHNKPDTAIVVGWLRNMPKELWDRGQEYSVQYYDLFSTFTELSNCSKLDSLGRFEIKVPLINSTEVFMDWKHTYINTVLEPGETYYLLYDFKAGHAIFMGKNCRLQNELLAHPIPMINADYAGKYENKVPAQEMMQILESRYKEAEG
;
A
#
# COMPACT_ATOMS: atom_id res chain seq x y z
N ILE A 1 -16.16 27.01 6.57
CA ILE A 1 -15.71 25.76 5.94
C ILE A 1 -14.44 25.34 6.64
N ALA A 2 -14.42 24.16 7.22
CA ALA A 2 -13.19 23.55 7.69
C ALA A 2 -12.62 22.73 6.55
N GLU A 3 -11.42 23.06 6.09
CA GLU A 3 -10.71 22.34 5.05
C GLU A 3 -9.66 21.44 5.69
N SER A 4 -9.54 20.23 5.21
CA SER A 4 -8.41 19.36 5.49
C SER A 4 -7.74 18.98 4.20
N ASN A 5 -6.56 19.54 3.94
CA ASN A 5 -5.74 19.29 2.76
C ASN A 5 -4.68 18.22 3.00
N GLN A 6 -4.56 17.76 4.24
CA GLN A 6 -3.61 16.73 4.63
C GLN A 6 -4.39 15.59 5.30
N LEU A 7 -4.82 14.63 4.49
CA LEU A 7 -5.58 13.48 4.92
C LEU A 7 -4.68 12.27 5.06
N PHE A 8 -4.94 11.49 6.08
CA PHE A 8 -4.41 10.15 6.24
C PHE A 8 -5.55 9.16 6.12
N TYR A 9 -5.38 8.22 5.25
CA TYR A 9 -6.19 7.00 5.11
C TYR A 9 -5.24 5.88 4.72
N ASP A 10 -5.76 4.72 4.34
CA ASP A 10 -4.91 3.64 3.86
C ASP A 10 -3.96 4.14 2.75
N PRO A 11 -2.64 4.29 3.02
CA PRO A 11 -1.70 4.92 2.08
C PRO A 11 -1.43 4.05 0.84
N PHE A 12 -1.91 2.81 0.82
CA PHE A 12 -1.67 1.84 -0.24
C PHE A 12 -2.87 1.67 -1.16
N GLN A 13 -3.94 2.41 -0.94
CA GLN A 13 -5.06 2.49 -1.86
C GLN A 13 -4.63 3.28 -3.11
N SER A 14 -4.39 2.57 -4.22
CA SER A 14 -3.86 3.17 -5.45
C SER A 14 -4.92 3.64 -6.44
N GLN A 15 -6.14 3.11 -6.35
CA GLN A 15 -7.21 3.41 -7.30
C GLN A 15 -7.98 4.69 -6.97
N LEU A 16 -8.20 4.94 -5.69
CA LEU A 16 -8.96 6.09 -5.21
C LEU A 16 -8.08 6.91 -4.28
N ASN A 17 -7.83 8.16 -4.62
CA ASN A 17 -7.02 9.06 -3.82
C ASN A 17 -7.85 10.26 -3.38
N ILE A 18 -8.30 10.29 -2.12
CA ILE A 18 -8.96 11.43 -1.53
C ILE A 18 -7.90 12.46 -1.14
N TYR A 19 -7.86 13.57 -1.86
CA TYR A 19 -6.85 14.61 -1.61
C TYR A 19 -7.38 15.79 -0.79
N ARG A 20 -8.71 15.97 -0.69
CA ARG A 20 -9.32 17.05 0.08
C ARG A 20 -10.71 16.69 0.58
N VAL A 21 -11.08 17.16 1.75
CA VAL A 21 -12.44 17.09 2.29
C VAL A 21 -12.85 18.46 2.82
N GLU A 22 -14.06 18.91 2.51
CA GLU A 22 -14.64 20.15 2.98
C GLU A 22 -15.90 19.87 3.78
N PHE A 23 -15.97 20.46 4.99
CA PHE A 23 -17.10 20.35 5.90
C PHE A 23 -17.90 21.64 5.87
N ALA A 24 -19.01 21.68 5.14
CA ALA A 24 -19.97 22.78 5.13
C ALA A 24 -21.17 22.48 6.07
N ASP A 25 -22.06 23.48 6.24
CA ASP A 25 -23.22 23.32 7.09
C ASP A 25 -24.31 22.45 6.46
N ASP A 26 -24.38 22.44 5.14
CA ASP A 26 -25.39 21.77 4.33
C ASP A 26 -24.89 20.52 3.63
N GLU A 27 -23.57 20.36 3.50
CA GLU A 27 -22.93 19.21 2.83
C GLU A 27 -21.51 18.94 3.32
N THR A 28 -21.02 17.73 2.99
CA THR A 28 -19.60 17.40 3.03
C THR A 28 -19.14 17.07 1.61
N ARG A 29 -18.09 17.74 1.13
CA ARG A 29 -17.51 17.50 -0.18
C ARG A 29 -16.23 16.68 -0.05
N VAL A 30 -16.12 15.61 -0.84
CA VAL A 30 -14.95 14.73 -0.91
C VAL A 30 -14.36 14.82 -2.31
N PHE A 31 -13.15 15.36 -2.40
CA PHE A 31 -12.41 15.53 -3.65
C PHE A 31 -11.50 14.32 -3.85
N MET A 32 -11.61 13.67 -4.99
CA MET A 32 -10.97 12.39 -5.24
C MET A 32 -10.36 12.34 -6.64
N HIS A 33 -9.12 11.85 -6.72
CA HIS A 33 -8.52 11.36 -7.96
C HIS A 33 -8.83 9.88 -8.13
N ILE A 34 -9.39 9.49 -9.25
CA ILE A 34 -9.61 8.10 -9.64
C ILE A 34 -8.53 7.72 -10.64
N THR A 35 -7.82 6.63 -10.40
CA THR A 35 -6.89 6.01 -11.35
C THR A 35 -7.38 4.62 -11.66
N PHE A 36 -7.77 4.38 -12.91
CA PHE A 36 -8.28 3.09 -13.36
C PHE A 36 -7.86 2.86 -14.83
N PRO A 37 -7.80 1.61 -15.30
CA PRO A 37 -7.36 1.35 -16.68
C PRO A 37 -8.14 2.19 -17.71
N PRO A 38 -7.45 2.81 -18.69
CA PRO A 38 -8.09 3.58 -19.74
C PRO A 38 -9.18 2.79 -20.45
N HIS A 39 -10.27 3.45 -20.79
CA HIS A 39 -11.42 2.87 -21.49
C HIS A 39 -12.19 1.77 -20.72
N TYR A 40 -11.77 1.40 -19.51
CA TYR A 40 -12.62 0.63 -18.59
C TYR A 40 -13.60 1.54 -17.89
N TRP A 41 -14.66 0.97 -17.37
CA TRP A 41 -15.65 1.71 -16.63
C TRP A 41 -15.47 1.57 -15.12
N VAL A 42 -15.77 2.65 -14.43
CA VAL A 42 -16.00 2.68 -12.99
C VAL A 42 -17.46 3.05 -12.74
N LYS A 43 -18.00 2.63 -11.64
CA LYS A 43 -19.38 2.95 -11.26
C LYS A 43 -19.44 3.20 -9.77
N PHE A 44 -20.09 4.29 -9.39
CA PHE A 44 -20.44 4.57 -8.00
C PHE A 44 -21.96 4.58 -7.87
N VAL A 45 -22.47 3.91 -6.85
CA VAL A 45 -23.90 3.75 -6.66
C VAL A 45 -24.47 4.85 -5.73
N LYS A 46 -25.76 5.11 -5.81
CA LYS A 46 -26.47 6.08 -4.95
C LYS A 46 -26.46 5.69 -3.47
N GLU A 47 -26.18 4.42 -3.18
CA GLU A 47 -26.00 3.90 -1.82
C GLU A 47 -24.62 4.23 -1.24
N THR A 48 -23.75 4.91 -2.00
CA THR A 48 -22.43 5.39 -1.51
C THR A 48 -22.62 6.31 -0.31
N TYR A 49 -21.84 6.10 0.74
CA TYR A 49 -21.96 6.87 1.97
C TYR A 49 -20.64 7.08 2.68
N LEU A 50 -20.60 8.11 3.52
CA LEU A 50 -19.58 8.26 4.55
C LEU A 50 -20.10 7.63 5.85
N LEU A 51 -19.24 6.90 6.56
CA LEU A 51 -19.57 6.31 7.86
C LEU A 51 -18.75 7.03 8.94
N ALA A 52 -19.43 7.68 9.86
CA ALA A 52 -18.79 8.33 11.00
C ALA A 52 -19.64 8.10 12.27
N ASP A 53 -19.00 7.73 13.37
CA ASP A 53 -19.66 7.46 14.66
C ASP A 53 -20.87 6.50 14.51
N GLY A 54 -20.77 5.50 13.65
CA GLY A 54 -21.81 4.51 13.38
C GLY A 54 -23.01 5.03 12.55
N LYS A 55 -22.94 6.24 12.02
CA LYS A 55 -23.98 6.83 11.16
C LYS A 55 -23.55 6.90 9.72
N LYS A 56 -24.48 6.59 8.81
CA LYS A 56 -24.32 6.72 7.37
C LYS A 56 -24.75 8.13 6.92
N TYR A 57 -23.91 8.76 6.11
CA TYR A 57 -24.15 10.05 5.46
C TYR A 57 -24.12 9.80 3.95
N LEU A 58 -25.31 9.70 3.36
CA LEU A 58 -25.47 9.30 1.97
C LEU A 58 -24.96 10.35 1.00
N VAL A 59 -24.44 9.88 -0.14
CA VAL A 59 -24.11 10.72 -1.29
C VAL A 59 -25.37 11.37 -1.84
N LYS A 60 -25.26 12.63 -2.24
CA LYS A 60 -26.33 13.40 -2.89
C LYS A 60 -26.11 13.47 -4.40
N SER A 61 -24.86 13.73 -4.80
CA SER A 61 -24.43 13.85 -6.18
C SER A 61 -22.92 13.67 -6.32
N CYS A 62 -22.46 13.58 -7.54
CA CYS A 62 -21.03 13.58 -7.87
C CYS A 62 -20.80 14.47 -9.08
N ASP A 63 -19.82 15.37 -9.00
CA ASP A 63 -19.32 16.11 -10.14
C ASP A 63 -18.24 15.28 -10.84
N GLY A 64 -18.27 15.21 -12.15
CA GLY A 64 -17.35 14.43 -12.98
C GLY A 64 -17.89 13.06 -13.42
N LEU A 65 -18.82 12.46 -12.66
CA LEU A 65 -19.50 11.22 -13.05
C LEU A 65 -20.95 11.20 -12.59
N LYS A 66 -21.75 10.30 -13.17
CA LYS A 66 -23.13 10.06 -12.74
C LYS A 66 -23.22 8.81 -11.89
N LEU A 67 -23.95 8.93 -10.77
CA LEU A 67 -24.21 7.79 -9.90
C LEU A 67 -25.11 6.77 -10.61
N ASP A 68 -24.89 5.48 -10.34
CA ASP A 68 -25.57 4.31 -10.92
C ASP A 68 -25.31 4.09 -12.42
N GLU A 69 -24.53 4.94 -13.08
CA GLU A 69 -24.14 4.78 -14.49
C GLU A 69 -22.68 4.33 -14.60
N GLU A 70 -22.37 3.56 -15.65
CA GLU A 70 -20.99 3.25 -16.02
C GLU A 70 -20.30 4.49 -16.58
N HIS A 71 -19.22 4.90 -15.94
CA HIS A 71 -18.35 5.98 -16.38
C HIS A 71 -17.08 5.40 -16.99
N TYR A 72 -16.88 5.59 -18.29
CA TYR A 72 -15.72 5.08 -19.00
C TYR A 72 -14.53 6.03 -18.82
N MET A 73 -13.44 5.48 -18.30
CA MET A 73 -12.22 6.24 -18.03
C MET A 73 -11.64 6.82 -19.32
N PRO A 74 -11.12 8.05 -19.26
CA PRO A 74 -10.42 8.66 -20.38
C PRO A 74 -9.13 7.90 -20.74
N SER A 75 -8.51 8.25 -21.87
CA SER A 75 -7.24 7.64 -22.31
C SER A 75 -6.10 7.81 -21.31
N SER A 76 -6.15 8.83 -20.45
CA SER A 76 -5.20 9.02 -19.34
C SER A 76 -5.35 8.00 -18.23
N GLY A 77 -6.49 7.30 -18.14
CA GLY A 77 -6.82 6.46 -17.00
C GLY A 77 -7.00 7.22 -15.69
N LYS A 78 -7.10 8.55 -15.74
CA LYS A 78 -7.21 9.41 -14.55
C LYS A 78 -8.41 10.34 -14.66
N GLU A 79 -9.16 10.48 -13.59
CA GLU A 79 -10.35 11.33 -13.51
C GLU A 79 -10.42 12.03 -12.17
N ASP A 80 -10.82 13.29 -12.15
CA ASP A 80 -11.05 14.06 -10.94
C ASP A 80 -12.54 14.21 -10.70
N VAL A 81 -12.99 13.85 -9.50
CA VAL A 81 -14.39 13.89 -9.13
C VAL A 81 -14.60 14.57 -7.79
N VAL A 82 -15.80 15.10 -7.57
CA VAL A 82 -16.21 15.66 -6.28
C VAL A 82 -17.52 15.02 -5.86
N PHE A 83 -17.46 14.23 -4.79
CA PHE A 83 -18.66 13.66 -4.18
C PHE A 83 -19.27 14.63 -3.17
N HIS A 84 -20.57 14.85 -3.27
CA HIS A 84 -21.36 15.63 -2.35
C HIS A 84 -22.17 14.73 -1.45
N PHE A 85 -21.92 14.78 -0.16
CA PHE A 85 -22.60 13.96 0.86
C PHE A 85 -23.51 14.79 1.77
N ALA A 86 -24.40 14.13 2.49
CA ALA A 86 -25.03 14.72 3.65
C ALA A 86 -23.97 15.27 4.62
N PRO A 87 -24.24 16.39 5.34
CA PRO A 87 -23.21 17.08 6.11
C PRO A 87 -22.75 16.22 7.30
N LEU A 88 -21.44 15.94 7.35
CA LEU A 88 -20.76 15.42 8.53
C LEU A 88 -20.71 16.49 9.62
N PRO A 89 -20.81 16.14 10.90
CA PRO A 89 -20.54 17.08 11.99
C PRO A 89 -19.13 17.68 11.85
N LYS A 90 -18.97 18.99 11.96
CA LYS A 90 -17.68 19.70 11.85
C LYS A 90 -16.60 19.21 12.83
N LYS A 91 -17.01 18.54 13.92
CA LYS A 91 -16.12 17.90 14.88
C LYS A 91 -15.65 16.50 14.50
N THR A 92 -16.17 15.94 13.39
CA THR A 92 -15.79 14.61 12.90
C THR A 92 -14.30 14.61 12.58
N ARG A 93 -13.55 13.71 13.21
CA ARG A 93 -12.10 13.59 13.03
C ARG A 93 -11.70 12.41 12.18
N LYS A 94 -12.56 11.39 12.13
CA LYS A 94 -12.32 10.14 11.41
C LYS A 94 -13.63 9.63 10.82
N PHE A 95 -13.57 9.17 9.59
CA PHE A 95 -14.71 8.57 8.90
C PHE A 95 -14.22 7.58 7.83
N ASP A 96 -15.13 6.80 7.30
CA ASP A 96 -14.89 5.87 6.20
C ASP A 96 -15.69 6.30 4.97
N PHE A 97 -15.17 6.01 3.78
CA PHE A 97 -15.88 6.14 2.51
C PHE A 97 -16.23 4.74 2.02
N LEU A 98 -17.52 4.48 1.76
CA LEU A 98 -17.99 3.18 1.29
C LEU A 98 -18.95 3.37 0.11
N GLU A 99 -18.64 2.71 -1.01
CA GLU A 99 -19.51 2.69 -2.19
C GLU A 99 -20.82 1.91 -1.95
N GLY A 100 -20.95 1.25 -0.83
CA GLY A 100 -22.09 0.43 -0.44
C GLY A 100 -21.62 -0.73 0.44
N ASP A 101 -22.54 -1.67 0.70
CA ASP A 101 -22.25 -2.78 1.62
C ASP A 101 -21.70 -4.04 0.88
N GLY A 102 -21.58 -4.01 -0.45
CA GLY A 102 -21.07 -5.13 -1.26
C GLY A 102 -19.59 -5.43 -1.03
N GLU A 103 -19.18 -6.68 -1.20
CA GLU A 103 -17.78 -7.10 -1.00
C GLU A 103 -16.81 -6.52 -2.05
N GLN A 104 -17.28 -6.34 -3.27
CA GLN A 104 -16.48 -5.83 -4.40
C GLN A 104 -16.53 -4.32 -4.56
N ASN A 105 -17.23 -3.61 -3.68
CA ASN A 105 -17.37 -2.17 -3.74
C ASN A 105 -16.12 -1.47 -3.23
N PHE A 106 -15.85 -0.27 -3.74
CA PHE A 106 -14.76 0.57 -3.26
C PHE A 106 -14.96 0.97 -1.80
N LYS A 107 -13.92 0.82 -1.01
CA LYS A 107 -13.93 1.15 0.41
C LYS A 107 -12.61 1.80 0.81
N ILE A 108 -12.69 2.94 1.49
CA ILE A 108 -11.54 3.60 2.09
C ILE A 108 -11.85 3.80 3.57
N PHE A 109 -11.04 3.18 4.41
CA PHE A 109 -11.24 3.21 5.86
C PHE A 109 -10.30 4.18 6.55
N GLY A 110 -10.78 4.77 7.64
CA GLY A 110 -9.95 5.53 8.57
C GLY A 110 -9.46 6.86 8.03
N ILE A 111 -10.26 7.55 7.21
CA ILE A 111 -9.93 8.89 6.68
C ILE A 111 -9.88 9.89 7.83
N GLU A 112 -8.71 10.47 8.06
CA GLU A 112 -8.46 11.48 9.10
C GLU A 112 -7.38 12.46 8.67
N SER A 113 -7.21 13.58 9.36
CA SER A 113 -6.12 14.51 9.06
C SER A 113 -4.77 13.92 9.51
N ILE A 114 -3.71 14.24 8.79
CA ILE A 114 -2.34 13.84 9.16
C ILE A 114 -1.98 14.37 10.55
N ASP A 115 -2.39 15.60 10.90
CA ASP A 115 -2.16 16.19 12.22
C ASP A 115 -2.82 15.40 13.36
N THR A 116 -3.96 14.79 13.09
CA THR A 116 -4.63 13.90 14.04
C THR A 116 -3.91 12.55 14.08
N ARG A 117 -3.56 12.00 12.93
CA ARG A 117 -2.94 10.69 12.79
C ARG A 117 -1.57 10.60 13.41
N ILE A 118 -0.74 11.65 13.26
CA ILE A 118 0.63 11.64 13.77
C ILE A 118 0.70 11.60 15.30
N LYS A 119 -0.36 12.03 15.99
CA LYS A 119 -0.49 11.93 17.46
C LYS A 119 -0.77 10.51 17.92
N GLN A 120 -1.32 9.68 17.05
CA GLN A 120 -1.57 8.27 17.31
C GLN A 120 -0.37 7.45 16.84
N LEU A 121 0.19 6.63 17.70
CA LEU A 121 1.32 5.79 17.33
C LEU A 121 0.88 4.46 16.72
N PHE A 122 -0.17 3.84 17.27
CA PHE A 122 -0.58 2.50 16.83
C PHE A 122 -1.28 2.52 15.47
N SER A 123 -1.13 1.43 14.73
CA SER A 123 -1.50 1.27 13.31
C SER A 123 -0.77 2.28 12.42
N SER A 124 0.51 2.49 12.63
CA SER A 124 1.34 3.40 11.85
C SER A 124 2.68 2.79 11.47
N LEU A 125 3.21 3.22 10.34
CA LEU A 125 4.49 2.83 9.78
C LEU A 125 5.37 4.06 9.63
N TRP A 126 6.67 3.90 9.90
CA TRP A 126 7.60 5.01 10.00
C TRP A 126 8.86 4.77 9.20
N ARG A 127 9.26 5.80 8.48
CA ARG A 127 10.49 5.87 7.71
C ARG A 127 11.57 6.56 8.53
N ASN A 128 12.75 5.98 8.58
CA ASN A 128 13.95 6.63 9.11
C ASN A 128 14.41 7.72 8.13
N ASP A 129 14.41 8.97 8.54
CA ASP A 129 14.73 10.10 7.65
C ASP A 129 16.21 10.16 7.24
N ALA A 130 17.10 9.57 8.04
CA ALA A 130 18.53 9.54 7.73
C ALA A 130 18.90 8.51 6.65
N THR A 131 18.18 7.38 6.60
CA THR A 131 18.47 6.28 5.67
C THR A 131 17.46 6.16 4.54
N GLY A 132 16.24 6.69 4.73
CA GLY A 132 15.11 6.49 3.83
C GLY A 132 14.41 5.12 4.00
N ASP A 133 14.88 4.29 4.92
CA ASP A 133 14.35 2.94 5.12
C ASP A 133 12.95 2.98 5.77
N TRP A 134 12.06 2.15 5.32
CA TRP A 134 10.79 1.88 5.97
C TRP A 134 11.03 0.91 7.13
N GLU A 135 11.38 1.45 8.27
CA GLU A 135 12.13 0.72 9.27
C GLU A 135 11.25 0.12 10.35
N ILE A 136 10.26 0.86 10.85
CA ILE A 136 9.48 0.44 12.01
C ILE A 136 7.99 0.67 11.84
N GLY A 137 7.19 -0.27 12.33
CA GLY A 137 5.73 -0.19 12.38
C GLY A 137 5.21 -0.54 13.76
N PHE A 138 4.16 0.15 14.22
CA PHE A 138 3.52 -0.09 15.50
C PHE A 138 2.06 -0.45 15.32
N TYR A 139 1.66 -1.59 15.86
CA TYR A 139 0.28 -2.04 15.97
C TYR A 139 -0.07 -2.22 17.44
N GLU A 140 -1.35 -2.42 17.77
CA GLU A 140 -1.78 -2.55 19.17
C GLU A 140 -1.14 -3.74 19.88
N ASP A 141 -0.95 -4.83 19.18
CA ASP A 141 -0.51 -6.13 19.71
C ASP A 141 0.92 -6.51 19.31
N PHE A 142 1.54 -5.81 18.35
CA PHE A 142 2.90 -6.09 17.88
C PHE A 142 3.55 -4.87 17.23
N ALA A 143 4.85 -4.98 17.01
CA ALA A 143 5.62 -4.04 16.19
C ALA A 143 6.39 -4.79 15.09
N ILE A 144 6.75 -4.06 14.03
CA ILE A 144 7.63 -4.52 12.95
C ILE A 144 8.91 -3.70 13.07
N TYR A 145 10.07 -4.37 13.11
CA TYR A 145 11.38 -3.72 13.08
C TYR A 145 12.42 -4.70 12.54
N ASP A 146 13.37 -4.21 11.75
CA ASP A 146 14.45 -5.03 11.16
C ASP A 146 13.91 -6.30 10.46
N CYS A 147 12.88 -6.11 9.61
CA CYS A 147 12.18 -7.18 8.89
C CYS A 147 11.69 -8.33 9.78
N ARG A 148 11.32 -8.04 11.02
CA ARG A 148 10.87 -9.03 12.00
C ARG A 148 9.60 -8.59 12.70
N TYR A 149 8.89 -9.59 13.21
CA TYR A 149 7.77 -9.44 14.12
C TYR A 149 8.27 -9.35 15.55
N TRP A 150 7.80 -8.34 16.29
CA TRP A 150 8.13 -8.11 17.68
C TRP A 150 6.88 -8.05 18.54
N GLN A 151 6.89 -8.73 19.68
CA GLN A 151 5.84 -8.66 20.68
C GLN A 151 6.18 -7.61 21.73
N TYR A 152 5.16 -6.97 22.30
CA TYR A 152 5.35 -6.06 23.42
C TYR A 152 5.54 -6.85 24.72
N LYS A 153 6.71 -6.74 25.32
CA LYS A 153 7.00 -7.23 26.67
C LYS A 153 6.60 -6.19 27.72
N GLN A 154 6.81 -4.91 27.40
CA GLN A 154 6.35 -3.77 28.21
C GLN A 154 5.86 -2.65 27.30
N LYS A 155 4.78 -1.99 27.71
CA LYS A 155 4.21 -0.80 27.06
C LYS A 155 3.96 0.27 28.10
N ASN A 156 4.65 1.40 27.98
CA ASN A 156 4.42 2.57 28.81
C ASN A 156 4.10 3.76 27.90
N GLN A 157 3.10 4.54 28.30
CA GLN A 157 2.71 5.75 27.61
C GLN A 157 2.56 6.90 28.62
N LYS A 158 3.11 8.05 28.28
CA LYS A 158 2.93 9.30 29.05
C LYS A 158 2.60 10.43 28.09
N GLY A 159 1.30 10.75 27.97
CA GLY A 159 0.80 11.63 26.91
C GLY A 159 1.12 11.05 25.54
N ASP A 160 1.80 11.82 24.67
CA ASP A 160 2.19 11.40 23.32
C ASP A 160 3.60 10.78 23.26
N LYS A 161 4.21 10.48 24.41
CA LYS A 161 5.49 9.75 24.52
C LYS A 161 5.23 8.30 24.83
N TYR A 162 6.04 7.43 24.22
CA TYR A 162 5.95 5.99 24.42
C TYR A 162 7.32 5.39 24.78
N SER A 163 7.30 4.34 25.57
CA SER A 163 8.48 3.55 25.89
C SER A 163 8.11 2.09 25.90
N PHE A 164 8.76 1.31 25.06
CA PHE A 164 8.49 -0.11 24.87
C PHE A 164 9.72 -0.96 25.12
N ILE A 165 9.50 -2.14 25.67
CA ILE A 165 10.42 -3.26 25.52
C ILE A 165 9.72 -4.26 24.60
N LEU A 166 10.31 -4.48 23.43
CA LEU A 166 9.86 -5.43 22.44
C LEU A 166 10.70 -6.70 22.52
N THR A 167 10.16 -7.84 22.13
CA THR A 167 10.89 -9.10 22.07
C THR A 167 10.52 -9.90 20.83
N ASP A 168 11.50 -10.55 20.20
CA ASP A 168 11.31 -11.53 19.14
C ASP A 168 11.39 -12.99 19.68
N GLY A 169 11.43 -13.14 21.00
CA GLY A 169 11.61 -14.42 21.68
C GLY A 169 13.08 -14.83 21.88
N LYS A 170 14.03 -14.13 21.26
CA LYS A 170 15.48 -14.39 21.38
C LYS A 170 16.22 -13.19 21.96
N SER A 171 15.79 -12.01 21.64
CA SER A 171 16.38 -10.73 22.07
C SER A 171 15.29 -9.73 22.46
N ASP A 172 15.70 -8.75 23.28
CA ASP A 172 14.86 -7.64 23.66
C ASP A 172 15.34 -6.37 22.95
N LEU A 173 14.40 -5.49 22.59
CA LEU A 173 14.62 -4.23 21.92
C LEU A 173 13.97 -3.11 22.73
N ALA A 174 14.77 -2.15 23.21
CA ALA A 174 14.26 -0.97 23.89
C ALA A 174 13.95 0.13 22.86
N VAL A 175 12.71 0.63 22.86
CA VAL A 175 12.24 1.68 21.96
C VAL A 175 11.65 2.81 22.78
N ASN A 176 12.19 4.03 22.63
CA ASN A 176 11.64 5.23 23.22
C ASN A 176 11.21 6.17 22.09
N ILE A 177 10.04 6.75 22.22
CA ILE A 177 9.40 7.54 21.17
C ILE A 177 8.93 8.86 21.78
N ASP A 178 9.47 9.95 21.28
CA ASP A 178 9.08 11.28 21.73
C ASP A 178 7.75 11.72 21.13
N LYS A 179 7.17 12.78 21.72
CA LYS A 179 5.98 13.44 21.19
C LYS A 179 6.24 13.95 19.76
N PRO A 180 5.23 14.00 18.91
CA PRO A 180 5.40 14.49 17.54
C PRO A 180 5.77 15.97 17.53
N GLN A 181 6.69 16.34 16.63
CA GLN A 181 7.12 17.70 16.38
C GLN A 181 7.24 17.92 14.87
N HIS A 182 6.62 18.97 14.32
CA HIS A 182 6.68 19.30 12.89
C HIS A 182 6.41 18.11 11.94
N GLY A 183 5.43 17.27 12.31
CA GLY A 183 5.06 16.11 11.48
C GLY A 183 5.99 14.91 11.60
N LYS A 184 6.93 14.90 12.53
CA LYS A 184 7.91 13.83 12.73
C LYS A 184 7.95 13.38 14.20
N ARG A 185 8.58 12.24 14.45
CA ARG A 185 8.92 11.77 15.79
C ARG A 185 10.40 11.44 15.89
N THR A 186 11.01 11.83 16.99
CA THR A 186 12.32 11.31 17.40
C THR A 186 12.11 9.96 18.09
N MET A 187 12.79 8.92 17.62
CA MET A 187 12.77 7.60 18.22
C MET A 187 14.18 7.15 18.55
N SER A 188 14.33 6.52 19.70
CA SER A 188 15.58 5.87 20.13
C SER A 188 15.36 4.37 20.17
N ILE A 189 16.09 3.63 19.35
CA ILE A 189 16.04 2.18 19.27
C ILE A 189 17.38 1.61 19.78
N ASN A 190 17.34 0.90 20.89
CA ASN A 190 18.55 0.44 21.60
C ASN A 190 19.60 1.55 21.80
N GLY A 191 19.15 2.76 22.14
CA GLY A 191 20.00 3.91 22.38
C GLY A 191 20.49 4.66 21.14
N LYS A 192 20.14 4.20 19.94
CA LYS A 192 20.38 4.93 18.68
C LYS A 192 19.18 5.81 18.39
N GLU A 193 19.39 7.12 18.37
CA GLU A 193 18.35 8.11 18.11
C GLU A 193 18.34 8.53 16.67
N ALA A 194 17.15 8.66 16.07
CA ALA A 194 16.93 9.18 14.74
C ALA A 194 15.56 9.86 14.62
N GLU A 195 15.40 10.70 13.60
CA GLU A 195 14.11 11.25 13.21
C GLU A 195 13.38 10.30 12.27
N TYR A 196 12.08 10.21 12.48
CA TYR A 196 11.18 9.36 11.70
C TYR A 196 9.99 10.16 11.20
N SER A 197 9.68 9.97 9.92
CA SER A 197 8.46 10.49 9.29
C SER A 197 7.40 9.40 9.18
N LEU A 198 6.14 9.79 9.42
CA LEU A 198 5.00 8.90 9.20
C LEU A 198 4.89 8.56 7.71
N ILE A 199 4.77 7.27 7.38
CA ILE A 199 4.52 6.82 6.02
C ILE A 199 3.04 7.05 5.70
N THR A 200 2.77 7.95 4.76
CA THR A 200 1.42 8.36 4.35
C THR A 200 1.11 8.01 2.90
N THR A 201 2.07 7.47 2.17
CA THR A 201 1.96 7.08 0.76
C THR A 201 2.85 5.88 0.47
N SER A 202 2.47 5.07 -0.50
CA SER A 202 3.27 3.94 -0.98
C SER A 202 4.54 4.35 -1.72
N THR A 203 4.62 5.61 -2.16
CA THR A 203 5.78 6.17 -2.83
C THR A 203 6.53 7.14 -1.92
N LEU A 204 7.81 7.35 -2.16
CA LEU A 204 8.60 8.34 -1.42
C LEU A 204 8.42 9.72 -2.07
N PRO A 205 7.80 10.71 -1.38
CA PRO A 205 7.49 12.00 -1.98
C PRO A 205 8.74 12.81 -2.32
N ASP A 206 9.86 12.57 -1.62
CA ASP A 206 11.11 13.34 -1.75
C ASP A 206 12.17 12.64 -2.62
N TYR A 207 11.79 11.59 -3.34
CA TYR A 207 12.75 10.91 -4.18
C TYR A 207 13.03 11.70 -5.45
N PRO A 208 14.32 11.90 -5.83
CA PRO A 208 14.63 12.59 -7.08
C PRO A 208 13.99 11.81 -8.25
N GLN A 209 13.18 12.51 -9.02
CA GLN A 209 12.51 11.93 -10.20
C GLN A 209 13.47 11.62 -11.34
N LYS A 210 14.70 12.12 -11.23
CA LYS A 210 15.77 11.90 -12.19
C LYS A 210 17.00 11.39 -11.47
N ASP A 211 17.46 10.21 -11.89
CA ASP A 211 18.75 9.69 -11.45
C ASP A 211 19.85 10.43 -12.19
N GLU A 212 20.64 11.22 -11.47
CA GLU A 212 21.81 11.95 -12.00
C GLU A 212 23.13 11.17 -11.80
N THR A 213 23.07 9.94 -11.31
CA THR A 213 24.28 9.13 -11.13
C THR A 213 24.93 8.81 -12.48
N THR A 214 26.21 9.15 -12.60
CA THR A 214 27.01 8.88 -13.81
C THR A 214 27.64 7.50 -13.83
N SER A 215 27.53 6.75 -12.73
CA SER A 215 28.07 5.39 -12.62
C SER A 215 27.17 4.52 -11.76
N LEU A 216 26.73 3.41 -12.32
CA LEU A 216 26.00 2.37 -11.60
C LEU A 216 27.00 1.50 -10.82
N LYS A 217 26.85 1.44 -9.50
CA LYS A 217 27.50 0.41 -8.68
C LYS A 217 26.44 -0.65 -8.40
N ASP A 218 26.44 -1.69 -9.19
CA ASP A 218 25.64 -2.86 -8.89
C ASP A 218 26.29 -3.63 -7.74
N THR A 219 25.64 -3.63 -6.59
CA THR A 219 26.06 -4.37 -5.39
C THR A 219 25.43 -5.76 -5.32
N HIS A 220 24.48 -6.09 -6.21
CA HIS A 220 23.68 -7.31 -6.21
C HIS A 220 24.04 -8.28 -7.36
N ASN A 221 25.24 -8.18 -7.91
CA ASN A 221 25.73 -9.03 -8.99
C ASN A 221 26.45 -10.31 -8.53
N LYS A 222 26.35 -10.63 -7.24
CA LYS A 222 26.88 -11.87 -6.66
C LYS A 222 25.75 -12.78 -6.24
N PRO A 223 25.84 -14.08 -6.52
CA PRO A 223 24.87 -15.04 -6.03
C PRO A 223 24.78 -15.00 -4.51
N ASP A 224 23.57 -14.84 -4.00
CA ASP A 224 23.24 -14.88 -2.57
C ASP A 224 21.75 -15.19 -2.39
N THR A 225 21.33 -15.34 -1.14
CA THR A 225 19.95 -15.66 -0.81
C THR A 225 19.18 -14.41 -0.42
N ALA A 226 18.12 -14.11 -1.16
CA ALA A 226 17.10 -13.16 -0.69
C ALA A 226 16.20 -13.84 0.34
N ILE A 227 15.77 -13.09 1.35
CA ILE A 227 14.87 -13.58 2.40
C ILE A 227 13.60 -12.74 2.40
N VAL A 228 12.44 -13.39 2.35
CA VAL A 228 11.15 -12.74 2.54
C VAL A 228 10.55 -13.26 3.83
N VAL A 229 10.42 -12.38 4.81
CA VAL A 229 9.66 -12.61 6.03
C VAL A 229 8.29 -12.00 5.81
N GLY A 230 7.24 -12.80 5.92
CA GLY A 230 5.92 -12.33 5.55
C GLY A 230 4.83 -12.64 6.57
N TRP A 231 3.77 -11.86 6.51
CA TRP A 231 2.56 -12.08 7.27
C TRP A 231 1.32 -11.78 6.44
N LEU A 232 0.45 -12.79 6.31
CA LEU A 232 -0.89 -12.69 5.76
C LEU A 232 -1.87 -12.41 6.89
N ARG A 233 -2.03 -11.13 7.23
CA ARG A 233 -2.83 -10.68 8.38
C ARG A 233 -4.32 -10.65 8.04
N ASN A 234 -5.18 -10.91 9.05
CA ASN A 234 -6.63 -10.88 8.92
C ASN A 234 -7.18 -11.80 7.82
N MET A 235 -6.51 -12.92 7.60
CA MET A 235 -6.90 -13.89 6.57
C MET A 235 -8.29 -14.46 6.85
N PRO A 236 -9.23 -14.42 5.88
CA PRO A 236 -10.52 -15.07 6.02
C PRO A 236 -10.39 -16.58 6.21
N LYS A 237 -11.25 -17.15 7.05
CA LYS A 237 -11.20 -18.59 7.38
C LYS A 237 -11.35 -19.47 6.12
N GLU A 238 -12.17 -19.05 5.19
CA GLU A 238 -12.42 -19.77 3.93
C GLU A 238 -11.15 -19.89 3.08
N LEU A 239 -10.23 -18.95 3.23
CA LEU A 239 -8.94 -18.98 2.55
C LEU A 239 -7.94 -19.89 3.27
N TRP A 240 -7.97 -19.95 4.60
CA TRP A 240 -7.17 -20.90 5.39
C TRP A 240 -7.40 -22.34 4.96
N ASP A 241 -8.65 -22.72 4.73
CA ASP A 241 -9.04 -24.08 4.37
C ASP A 241 -8.56 -24.49 2.97
N ARG A 242 -8.11 -23.53 2.15
CA ARG A 242 -7.67 -23.75 0.75
C ARG A 242 -6.18 -24.01 0.57
N GLY A 243 -5.37 -23.78 1.58
CA GLY A 243 -3.93 -24.03 1.54
C GLY A 243 -3.13 -23.17 2.51
N GLN A 244 -2.06 -23.74 3.01
CA GLN A 244 -1.22 -23.17 4.06
C GLN A 244 0.24 -23.01 3.61
N GLU A 245 0.47 -22.87 2.29
CA GLU A 245 1.81 -22.66 1.74
C GLU A 245 1.84 -21.38 0.91
N TYR A 246 2.81 -20.53 1.20
CA TYR A 246 3.14 -19.36 0.39
C TYR A 246 4.26 -19.70 -0.57
N SER A 247 4.21 -19.22 -1.80
CA SER A 247 5.22 -19.50 -2.82
C SER A 247 5.84 -18.24 -3.40
N VAL A 248 7.12 -18.34 -3.72
CA VAL A 248 7.86 -17.37 -4.54
C VAL A 248 8.39 -18.12 -5.75
N GLN A 249 7.95 -17.70 -6.93
CA GLN A 249 8.26 -18.31 -8.21
C GLN A 249 9.10 -17.35 -9.06
N TYR A 250 10.05 -17.87 -9.82
CA TYR A 250 10.84 -17.11 -10.78
C TYR A 250 11.37 -18.03 -11.88
N TYR A 251 11.76 -17.45 -12.99
CA TYR A 251 12.38 -18.19 -14.10
C TYR A 251 13.90 -18.17 -13.99
N ASP A 252 14.49 -19.33 -14.06
CA ASP A 252 15.94 -19.46 -14.20
C ASP A 252 16.33 -19.32 -15.67
N LEU A 253 16.96 -18.20 -16.00
CA LEU A 253 17.41 -17.91 -17.37
C LEU A 253 18.55 -18.83 -17.84
N PHE A 254 19.23 -19.51 -16.92
CA PHE A 254 20.37 -20.37 -17.22
C PHE A 254 20.01 -21.85 -17.38
N SER A 255 18.89 -22.27 -16.86
CA SER A 255 18.40 -23.65 -16.93
C SER A 255 17.16 -23.81 -17.81
N THR A 256 17.22 -23.31 -19.06
CA THR A 256 16.17 -23.52 -20.08
C THR A 256 14.77 -22.99 -19.70
N PHE A 257 14.72 -21.81 -19.07
CA PHE A 257 13.45 -21.18 -18.64
C PHE A 257 12.61 -22.06 -17.71
N THR A 258 13.24 -22.88 -16.90
CA THR A 258 12.52 -23.66 -15.91
C THR A 258 12.03 -22.75 -14.79
N GLU A 259 10.75 -22.81 -14.50
CA GLU A 259 10.16 -22.14 -13.36
C GLU A 259 10.67 -22.80 -12.07
N LEU A 260 11.26 -22.00 -11.20
CA LEU A 260 11.66 -22.40 -9.87
C LEU A 260 10.65 -21.91 -8.85
N SER A 261 10.27 -22.76 -7.91
CA SER A 261 9.31 -22.42 -6.86
C SER A 261 9.91 -22.71 -5.49
N ASN A 262 9.92 -21.70 -4.64
CA ASN A 262 10.29 -21.84 -3.23
C ASN A 262 9.01 -21.65 -2.41
N CYS A 263 8.72 -22.60 -1.52
CA CYS A 263 7.51 -22.61 -0.73
C CYS A 263 7.83 -22.60 0.76
N SER A 264 6.97 -21.98 1.55
CA SER A 264 7.00 -22.05 3.00
C SER A 264 5.62 -22.25 3.56
N LYS A 265 5.50 -23.09 4.58
CA LYS A 265 4.25 -23.24 5.32
C LYS A 265 3.97 -22.01 6.14
N LEU A 266 2.69 -21.63 6.17
CA LEU A 266 2.20 -20.60 7.06
C LEU A 266 2.10 -21.14 8.49
N ASP A 267 2.52 -20.36 9.48
CA ASP A 267 2.20 -20.66 10.86
C ASP A 267 0.72 -20.40 11.18
N SER A 268 0.30 -20.70 12.41
CA SER A 268 -1.10 -20.53 12.85
C SER A 268 -1.64 -19.09 12.77
N LEU A 269 -0.76 -18.10 12.60
CA LEU A 269 -1.11 -16.69 12.45
C LEU A 269 -1.01 -16.18 11.02
N GLY A 270 -0.57 -17.02 10.06
CA GLY A 270 -0.36 -16.65 8.67
C GLY A 270 1.00 -16.05 8.36
N ARG A 271 2.01 -16.27 9.22
CA ARG A 271 3.38 -15.80 9.02
C ARG A 271 4.23 -16.87 8.35
N PHE A 272 5.24 -16.43 7.61
CA PHE A 272 6.16 -17.30 6.89
C PHE A 272 7.56 -16.67 6.74
N GLU A 273 8.53 -17.50 6.42
CA GLU A 273 9.85 -17.08 5.97
C GLU A 273 10.24 -17.92 4.77
N ILE A 274 10.61 -17.27 3.66
CA ILE A 274 11.07 -17.93 2.43
C ILE A 274 12.47 -17.46 2.11
N LYS A 275 13.35 -18.42 1.80
CA LYS A 275 14.69 -18.19 1.30
C LYS A 275 14.72 -18.46 -0.20
N VAL A 276 15.13 -17.46 -0.95
CA VAL A 276 15.15 -17.49 -2.42
C VAL A 276 16.59 -17.35 -2.89
N PRO A 277 17.27 -18.44 -3.31
CA PRO A 277 18.61 -18.35 -3.87
C PRO A 277 18.55 -17.61 -5.22
N LEU A 278 19.31 -16.53 -5.35
CA LEU A 278 19.33 -15.69 -6.55
C LEU A 278 20.77 -15.51 -7.04
N ILE A 279 20.94 -15.40 -8.35
CA ILE A 279 22.23 -15.11 -9.00
C ILE A 279 22.41 -13.60 -9.17
N ASN A 280 21.34 -12.90 -9.45
CA ASN A 280 21.25 -11.46 -9.64
C ASN A 280 19.85 -10.96 -9.21
N SER A 281 19.62 -9.66 -9.33
CA SER A 281 18.28 -9.08 -9.13
C SER A 281 17.30 -9.74 -10.10
N THR A 282 16.24 -10.32 -9.58
CA THR A 282 15.34 -11.22 -10.32
C THR A 282 13.89 -10.82 -10.09
N GLU A 283 13.14 -10.75 -11.18
CA GLU A 283 11.68 -10.66 -11.13
C GLU A 283 11.11 -11.95 -10.54
N VAL A 284 10.24 -11.81 -9.56
CA VAL A 284 9.60 -12.92 -8.87
C VAL A 284 8.09 -12.74 -8.82
N PHE A 285 7.41 -13.86 -8.84
CA PHE A 285 5.96 -13.94 -8.69
C PHE A 285 5.67 -14.57 -7.33
N MET A 286 5.06 -13.78 -6.47
CA MET A 286 4.71 -14.21 -5.12
C MET A 286 3.22 -14.51 -5.09
N ASP A 287 2.89 -15.74 -4.83
CA ASP A 287 1.51 -16.19 -4.88
C ASP A 287 1.07 -16.87 -3.59
N TRP A 288 -0.07 -16.43 -3.11
CA TRP A 288 -0.93 -17.18 -2.24
C TRP A 288 -2.38 -16.95 -2.67
N LYS A 289 -2.90 -17.81 -3.48
CA LYS A 289 -4.29 -18.00 -3.99
C LYS A 289 -5.14 -16.76 -4.37
N HIS A 290 -4.89 -15.57 -3.88
CA HIS A 290 -5.59 -14.33 -4.21
C HIS A 290 -4.75 -13.08 -3.96
N THR A 291 -3.49 -13.25 -3.64
CA THR A 291 -2.56 -12.16 -3.33
C THR A 291 -1.36 -12.22 -4.25
N TYR A 292 -1.63 -12.16 -5.55
CA TYR A 292 -0.58 -12.17 -6.54
C TYR A 292 0.25 -10.87 -6.47
N ILE A 293 1.54 -11.02 -6.24
CA ILE A 293 2.49 -9.91 -6.19
C ILE A 293 3.60 -10.20 -7.20
N ASN A 294 3.76 -9.30 -8.16
CA ASN A 294 4.91 -9.28 -9.05
C ASN A 294 5.88 -8.22 -8.55
N THR A 295 7.13 -8.60 -8.28
CA THR A 295 8.15 -7.70 -7.75
C THR A 295 9.55 -8.16 -8.14
N VAL A 296 10.57 -7.44 -7.68
CA VAL A 296 11.98 -7.78 -7.87
C VAL A 296 12.60 -8.06 -6.51
N LEU A 297 13.30 -9.17 -6.39
CA LEU A 297 14.15 -9.47 -5.23
C LEU A 297 15.62 -9.39 -5.61
N GLU A 298 16.43 -8.93 -4.66
CA GLU A 298 17.87 -8.74 -4.82
C GLU A 298 18.65 -9.72 -3.95
N PRO A 299 19.71 -10.34 -4.45
CA PRO A 299 20.54 -11.27 -3.68
C PRO A 299 21.06 -10.64 -2.38
N GLY A 300 20.96 -11.36 -1.26
CA GLY A 300 21.45 -10.93 0.05
C GLY A 300 20.55 -9.98 0.81
N GLU A 301 19.45 -9.52 0.22
CA GLU A 301 18.51 -8.60 0.88
C GLU A 301 17.42 -9.35 1.63
N THR A 302 16.93 -8.72 2.70
CA THR A 302 15.79 -9.21 3.49
C THR A 302 14.65 -8.22 3.41
N TYR A 303 13.48 -8.73 3.07
CA TYR A 303 12.24 -7.97 2.93
C TYR A 303 11.21 -8.44 3.96
N TYR A 304 10.47 -7.52 4.55
CA TYR A 304 9.28 -7.84 5.31
C TYR A 304 8.04 -7.53 4.47
N LEU A 305 7.22 -8.54 4.21
CA LEU A 305 5.96 -8.42 3.48
C LEU A 305 4.78 -8.52 4.44
N LEU A 306 4.01 -7.47 4.54
CA LEU A 306 2.71 -7.50 5.22
C LEU A 306 1.60 -7.42 4.19
N TYR A 307 0.75 -8.43 4.10
CA TYR A 307 -0.50 -8.38 3.38
C TYR A 307 -1.65 -8.37 4.39
N ASP A 308 -2.43 -7.30 4.41
CA ASP A 308 -3.61 -7.19 5.28
C ASP A 308 -4.88 -7.41 4.47
N PHE A 309 -5.54 -8.55 4.66
CA PHE A 309 -6.80 -8.88 3.97
C PHE A 309 -7.93 -7.93 4.30
N LYS A 310 -7.92 -7.30 5.47
CA LYS A 310 -8.92 -6.29 5.83
C LYS A 310 -8.74 -5.01 5.02
N ALA A 311 -7.51 -4.62 4.79
CA ALA A 311 -7.16 -3.46 3.96
C ALA A 311 -7.13 -3.79 2.46
N GLY A 312 -6.93 -5.07 2.11
CA GLY A 312 -6.93 -5.56 0.73
C GLY A 312 -5.66 -5.23 -0.06
N HIS A 313 -4.54 -4.97 0.61
CA HIS A 313 -3.27 -4.64 -0.04
C HIS A 313 -2.05 -5.17 0.71
N ALA A 314 -0.92 -5.14 0.01
CA ALA A 314 0.39 -5.49 0.53
C ALA A 314 1.29 -4.25 0.72
N ILE A 315 2.28 -4.39 1.59
CA ILE A 315 3.36 -3.44 1.79
C ILE A 315 4.66 -4.18 2.06
N PHE A 316 5.76 -3.65 1.55
CA PHE A 316 7.10 -4.08 1.92
C PHE A 316 7.73 -3.10 2.93
N MET A 317 8.44 -3.64 3.91
CA MET A 317 9.23 -2.89 4.87
C MET A 317 10.66 -3.43 4.93
N GLY A 318 11.60 -2.61 5.38
CA GLY A 318 13.01 -2.92 5.47
C GLY A 318 13.89 -1.96 4.70
N LYS A 319 15.16 -2.34 4.55
CA LYS A 319 16.10 -1.62 3.69
C LYS A 319 15.71 -1.84 2.23
N ASN A 320 15.99 -0.83 1.40
CA ASN A 320 15.82 -0.94 -0.06
C ASN A 320 14.46 -1.47 -0.52
N CYS A 321 13.40 -1.29 0.26
CA CYS A 321 12.06 -1.77 -0.09
C CYS A 321 11.27 -0.79 -0.98
N ARG A 322 11.89 0.32 -1.41
CA ARG A 322 11.24 1.33 -2.24
C ARG A 322 10.73 0.77 -3.55
N LEU A 323 11.60 0.08 -4.29
CA LEU A 323 11.26 -0.51 -5.60
C LEU A 323 10.04 -1.42 -5.48
N GLN A 324 10.00 -2.27 -4.46
CA GLN A 324 8.91 -3.21 -4.24
C GLN A 324 7.58 -2.50 -4.00
N ASN A 325 7.58 -1.43 -3.19
CA ASN A 325 6.39 -0.64 -2.93
C ASN A 325 5.96 0.19 -4.15
N GLU A 326 6.89 0.73 -4.92
CA GLU A 326 6.58 1.43 -6.17
C GLU A 326 5.97 0.48 -7.22
N LEU A 327 6.49 -0.74 -7.34
CA LEU A 327 5.91 -1.75 -8.22
C LEU A 327 4.50 -2.19 -7.77
N LEU A 328 4.24 -2.23 -6.46
CA LEU A 328 2.87 -2.46 -5.95
C LEU A 328 1.92 -1.31 -6.31
N ALA A 329 2.39 -0.07 -6.21
CA ALA A 329 1.59 1.12 -6.51
C ALA A 329 1.39 1.34 -8.02
N HIS A 330 2.40 0.96 -8.82
CA HIS A 330 2.42 1.13 -10.26
C HIS A 330 2.75 -0.21 -10.95
N PRO A 331 1.82 -1.18 -10.90
CA PRO A 331 2.06 -2.46 -11.52
C PRO A 331 2.34 -2.26 -13.01
N ILE A 332 3.42 -2.84 -13.49
CA ILE A 332 3.75 -2.82 -14.92
C ILE A 332 2.56 -3.42 -15.66
N PRO A 333 1.91 -2.69 -16.56
CA PRO A 333 0.79 -3.22 -17.30
C PRO A 333 1.30 -4.37 -18.15
N MET A 334 1.01 -5.59 -17.76
CA MET A 334 1.22 -6.72 -18.65
C MET A 334 0.34 -6.51 -19.86
N ILE A 335 0.95 -6.41 -21.04
CA ILE A 335 0.22 -6.51 -22.30
C ILE A 335 -0.18 -7.99 -22.39
N ASN A 336 -1.31 -8.31 -21.78
CA ASN A 336 -1.84 -9.65 -21.86
C ASN A 336 -2.39 -9.85 -23.26
N ALA A 337 -1.99 -10.93 -23.93
CA ALA A 337 -2.55 -11.33 -25.23
C ALA A 337 -4.07 -11.52 -25.15
N ASP A 338 -4.61 -11.91 -23.98
CA ASP A 338 -6.04 -11.97 -23.73
C ASP A 338 -6.70 -10.58 -23.73
N TYR A 339 -5.94 -9.53 -23.46
CA TYR A 339 -6.42 -8.16 -23.52
C TYR A 339 -6.58 -7.71 -24.98
N ALA A 340 -5.64 -8.05 -25.83
CA ALA A 340 -5.74 -7.85 -27.27
C ALA A 340 -6.94 -8.63 -27.85
N GLY A 341 -7.11 -9.90 -27.49
CA GLY A 341 -8.21 -10.74 -27.95
C GLY A 341 -9.60 -10.29 -27.52
N LYS A 342 -9.75 -9.66 -26.34
CA LYS A 342 -11.04 -9.06 -25.92
C LYS A 342 -11.45 -7.82 -26.74
N TYR A 343 -10.46 -7.14 -27.31
CA TYR A 343 -10.67 -5.90 -28.06
C TYR A 343 -10.57 -6.09 -29.59
N GLU A 344 -10.05 -7.21 -30.08
CA GLU A 344 -9.89 -7.48 -31.53
C GLU A 344 -11.18 -7.29 -32.35
N ASN A 345 -12.34 -7.42 -31.72
CA ASN A 345 -13.61 -7.24 -32.41
C ASN A 345 -14.36 -5.93 -32.06
N LYS A 346 -13.80 -5.06 -31.21
CA LYS A 346 -14.52 -3.88 -30.69
C LYS A 346 -13.81 -2.56 -30.93
N VAL A 347 -12.50 -2.56 -31.17
CA VAL A 347 -11.73 -1.34 -31.38
C VAL A 347 -11.02 -1.42 -32.73
N PRO A 348 -11.17 -0.41 -33.61
CA PRO A 348 -10.46 -0.35 -34.89
C PRO A 348 -8.94 -0.45 -34.66
N ALA A 349 -8.24 -1.12 -35.57
CA ALA A 349 -6.78 -1.35 -35.43
C ALA A 349 -5.98 -0.05 -35.26
N GLN A 350 -6.42 1.05 -35.91
CA GLN A 350 -5.79 2.37 -35.74
C GLN A 350 -5.95 2.93 -34.33
N GLU A 351 -7.09 2.75 -33.71
CA GLU A 351 -7.35 3.19 -32.35
C GLU A 351 -6.57 2.33 -31.33
N MET A 352 -6.46 1.03 -31.57
CA MET A 352 -5.61 0.13 -30.77
C MET A 352 -4.14 0.55 -30.84
N MET A 353 -3.63 0.90 -32.01
CA MET A 353 -2.27 1.40 -32.17
C MET A 353 -2.04 2.70 -31.42
N GLN A 354 -2.99 3.62 -31.42
CA GLN A 354 -2.90 4.87 -30.65
C GLN A 354 -2.88 4.61 -29.14
N ILE A 355 -3.69 3.67 -28.66
CA ILE A 355 -3.69 3.24 -27.26
C ILE A 355 -2.33 2.64 -26.86
N LEU A 356 -1.78 1.77 -27.70
CA LEU A 356 -0.47 1.15 -27.46
C LEU A 356 0.66 2.18 -27.49
N GLU A 357 0.66 3.11 -28.45
CA GLU A 357 1.65 4.19 -28.53
C GLU A 357 1.57 5.15 -27.34
N SER A 358 0.36 5.47 -26.88
CA SER A 358 0.16 6.31 -25.69
C SER A 358 0.74 5.63 -24.44
N ARG A 359 0.47 4.35 -24.25
CA ARG A 359 1.00 3.57 -23.12
C ARG A 359 2.51 3.39 -23.18
N TYR A 360 3.06 3.21 -24.36
CA TYR A 360 4.50 3.12 -24.56
C TYR A 360 5.19 4.42 -24.16
N LYS A 361 4.64 5.58 -24.57
CA LYS A 361 5.15 6.90 -24.17
C LYS A 361 5.03 7.18 -22.67
N GLU A 362 3.96 6.70 -22.03
CA GLU A 362 3.81 6.80 -20.57
C GLU A 362 4.81 5.92 -19.82
N ALA A 363 5.23 4.80 -20.38
CA ALA A 363 6.22 3.92 -19.79
C ALA A 363 7.67 4.38 -20.03
N GLU A 364 7.92 5.24 -21.04
CA GLU A 364 9.23 5.85 -21.32
C GLU A 364 9.48 7.14 -20.53
N GLY A 365 8.48 7.75 -19.92
CA GLY A 365 8.54 9.02 -19.17
C GLY A 365 8.63 8.80 -17.70
#